data_19c0f67cf64b9e792089c8725bb7144b
#
_entry.id   19c0f67cf64b9e792089c8725bb7144b
#
_cell.length_a   1.000
_cell.length_b   1.000
_cell.length_c   1.000
_cell.angle_alpha   90.00
_cell.angle_beta   90.00
_cell.angle_gamma   90.00
#
_symmetry.space_group_name_H-M   'P 1'
#
loop_
_entity.id
_entity.type
_entity.pdbx_description
1 polymer ?
#
loop_
_entity_poly.entity_id
_entity_poly.type
_entity_poly.pdbx_seq_one_letter_code
_entity_poly.pdbx_strand_id
1 'polypeptide(L)'
;MANQKRGRQSFLLSDPPVITHWASVAGKKESEGPLAHTFDVTSQDTYFGQKTWEQGEKQMQKLALGKLAEKANMKLEDFNLVFSGDLLNQCIGSSFTLRNLGIPHLGLYGACSTMAESLL
;
A
#
# COMPACT_ATOMS: atom_id res chain seq x y z
N MET A 1 1.20 17.41 -24.53
CA MET A 1 -0.01 18.26 -24.29
C MET A 1 -0.03 18.65 -22.82
N ALA A 2 -0.58 19.81 -22.45
CA ALA A 2 -0.67 20.19 -21.05
C ALA A 2 -1.84 19.49 -20.35
N ASN A 3 -1.72 19.24 -19.06
CA ASN A 3 -2.82 18.74 -18.23
C ASN A 3 -4.00 19.74 -18.28
N GLN A 4 -5.22 19.24 -18.37
CA GLN A 4 -6.42 20.08 -18.50
C GLN A 4 -7.30 19.96 -17.26
N LYS A 5 -7.68 21.12 -16.70
CA LYS A 5 -8.73 21.15 -15.67
C LYS A 5 -10.08 20.88 -16.32
N ARG A 6 -10.85 19.96 -15.73
CA ARG A 6 -12.21 19.62 -16.14
C ARG A 6 -13.19 19.88 -15.00
N GLY A 7 -14.13 20.77 -15.23
CA GLY A 7 -15.06 21.18 -14.17
C GLY A 7 -14.36 21.89 -13.01
N ARG A 8 -14.83 21.67 -11.79
CA ARG A 8 -14.35 22.36 -10.59
C ARG A 8 -13.17 21.64 -9.91
N GLN A 9 -13.11 20.32 -9.92
CA GLN A 9 -12.24 19.50 -9.06
C GLN A 9 -11.54 18.36 -9.79
N SER A 10 -11.65 18.27 -11.12
CA SER A 10 -11.04 17.18 -11.88
C SER A 10 -9.95 17.69 -12.80
N PHE A 11 -8.95 16.85 -13.01
CA PHE A 11 -7.88 17.08 -13.98
C PHE A 11 -7.82 15.90 -14.95
N LEU A 12 -7.68 16.21 -16.20
CA LEU A 12 -7.36 15.23 -17.24
C LEU A 12 -5.85 15.29 -17.49
N LEU A 13 -5.17 14.22 -17.17
CA LEU A 13 -3.73 14.11 -17.42
C LEU A 13 -3.50 13.84 -18.91
N SER A 14 -2.57 14.56 -19.51
CA SER A 14 -2.19 14.35 -20.92
C SER A 14 -1.41 13.07 -21.13
N ASP A 15 -0.70 12.62 -20.09
CA ASP A 15 0.05 11.37 -20.02
C ASP A 15 -0.24 10.72 -18.66
N PRO A 16 -1.34 9.97 -18.57
CA PRO A 16 -1.78 9.40 -17.31
C PRO A 16 -0.87 8.24 -16.90
N PRO A 17 -0.54 8.11 -15.60
CA PRO A 17 0.12 6.93 -15.09
C PRO A 17 -0.78 5.70 -15.26
N VAL A 18 -0.17 4.54 -15.38
CA VAL A 18 -0.87 3.26 -15.49
C VAL A 18 -0.51 2.36 -14.32
N ILE A 19 -1.49 1.62 -13.82
CA ILE A 19 -1.26 0.58 -12.81
C ILE A 19 -0.74 -0.65 -13.55
N THR A 20 0.52 -1.00 -13.29
CA THR A 20 1.17 -2.14 -13.93
C THR A 20 1.05 -3.42 -13.11
N HIS A 21 1.17 -3.31 -11.79
CA HIS A 21 1.12 -4.43 -10.86
C HIS A 21 0.38 -4.06 -9.59
N TRP A 22 -0.16 -5.06 -8.92
CA TRP A 22 -0.80 -4.92 -7.62
C TRP A 22 -0.56 -6.15 -6.76
N ALA A 23 -0.64 -5.98 -5.45
CA ALA A 23 -0.59 -7.06 -4.48
C ALA A 23 -1.56 -6.78 -3.34
N SER A 24 -2.11 -7.82 -2.77
CA SER A 24 -3.10 -7.75 -1.70
C SER A 24 -2.74 -8.67 -0.54
N VAL A 25 -2.84 -8.12 0.67
CA VAL A 25 -2.65 -8.88 1.92
C VAL A 25 -3.87 -8.68 2.78
N ALA A 26 -4.43 -9.76 3.27
CA ALA A 26 -5.64 -9.73 4.07
C ALA A 26 -5.48 -10.46 5.41
N GLY A 27 -6.16 -9.94 6.41
CA GLY A 27 -6.20 -10.50 7.75
C GLY A 27 -7.20 -11.65 7.90
N LYS A 28 -7.35 -12.10 9.14
CA LYS A 28 -8.14 -13.29 9.49
C LYS A 28 -9.57 -13.25 8.97
N LYS A 29 -10.29 -12.14 9.17
CA LYS A 29 -11.70 -12.05 8.76
C LYS A 29 -11.88 -12.22 7.25
N GLU A 30 -11.03 -11.58 6.46
CA GLU A 30 -11.07 -11.70 5.01
C GLU A 30 -10.62 -13.08 4.54
N SER A 31 -9.69 -13.72 5.26
CA SER A 31 -9.26 -15.08 4.95
C SER A 31 -10.33 -16.15 5.19
N GLU A 32 -11.33 -15.84 5.99
CA GLU A 32 -12.52 -16.68 6.24
C GLU A 32 -13.70 -16.31 5.32
N GLY A 33 -13.57 -15.23 4.57
CA GLY A 33 -14.63 -14.70 3.69
C GLY A 33 -14.67 -15.35 2.31
N PRO A 34 -15.73 -15.08 1.55
CA PRO A 34 -15.93 -15.68 0.23
C PRO A 34 -14.88 -15.28 -0.80
N LEU A 35 -14.18 -14.15 -0.59
CA LEU A 35 -13.14 -13.63 -1.46
C LEU A 35 -11.72 -14.02 -1.03
N ALA A 36 -11.57 -14.88 -0.02
CA ALA A 36 -10.27 -15.27 0.52
C ALA A 36 -9.26 -15.71 -0.56
N HIS A 37 -9.75 -16.43 -1.56
CA HIS A 37 -8.95 -16.96 -2.68
C HIS A 37 -8.44 -15.89 -3.65
N THR A 38 -8.93 -14.65 -3.55
CA THR A 38 -8.52 -13.54 -4.44
C THR A 38 -7.33 -12.75 -3.90
N PHE A 39 -7.01 -12.91 -2.61
CA PHE A 39 -5.86 -12.23 -2.00
C PHE A 39 -4.56 -12.98 -2.27
N ASP A 40 -3.49 -12.23 -2.51
CA ASP A 40 -2.16 -12.80 -2.73
C ASP A 40 -1.59 -13.45 -1.46
N VAL A 41 -1.86 -12.85 -0.31
CA VAL A 41 -1.43 -13.35 1.00
C VAL A 41 -2.57 -13.19 2.01
N THR A 42 -2.84 -14.25 2.77
CA THR A 42 -3.80 -14.19 3.89
C THR A 42 -3.14 -14.69 5.17
N SER A 43 -3.64 -14.26 6.33
CA SER A 43 -3.21 -14.76 7.63
C SER A 43 -4.41 -15.17 8.48
N GLN A 44 -4.33 -16.32 9.12
CA GLN A 44 -5.26 -16.77 10.16
C GLN A 44 -4.98 -16.13 11.52
N ASP A 45 -3.80 -15.54 11.67
CA ASP A 45 -3.43 -14.79 12.85
C ASP A 45 -3.67 -13.28 12.62
N THR A 46 -4.49 -12.69 13.47
CA THR A 46 -4.82 -11.25 13.43
C THR A 46 -3.59 -10.35 13.60
N TYR A 47 -2.57 -10.84 14.27
CA TYR A 47 -1.32 -10.10 14.50
C TYR A 47 -0.22 -10.41 13.49
N PHE A 48 -0.44 -11.29 12.53
CA PHE A 48 0.58 -11.70 11.56
C PHE A 48 1.88 -12.21 12.21
N GLY A 49 1.77 -12.97 13.30
CA GLY A 49 2.89 -13.48 14.06
C GLY A 49 3.60 -12.43 14.92
N GLN A 50 3.02 -11.25 15.07
CA GLN A 50 3.61 -10.13 15.83
C GLN A 50 2.98 -10.01 17.23
N LYS A 51 3.57 -9.14 18.06
CA LYS A 51 3.12 -8.95 19.45
C LYS A 51 2.10 -7.83 19.63
N THR A 52 2.07 -6.86 18.73
CA THR A 52 1.18 -5.69 18.80
C THR A 52 0.49 -5.43 17.46
N TRP A 53 -0.59 -4.66 17.48
CA TRP A 53 -1.33 -4.26 16.29
C TRP A 53 -0.45 -3.47 15.30
N GLU A 54 0.38 -2.56 15.80
CA GLU A 54 1.27 -1.75 14.98
C GLU A 54 2.34 -2.62 14.28
N GLN A 55 2.85 -3.62 14.99
CA GLN A 55 3.78 -4.58 14.40
C GLN A 55 3.09 -5.48 13.37
N GLY A 56 1.84 -5.86 13.63
CA GLY A 56 1.01 -6.61 12.69
C GLY A 56 0.75 -5.83 11.41
N GLU A 57 0.34 -4.57 11.51
CA GLU A 57 0.13 -3.70 10.35
C GLU A 57 1.42 -3.48 9.56
N LYS A 58 2.52 -3.22 10.24
CA LYS A 58 3.85 -3.16 9.62
C LYS A 58 4.18 -4.46 8.86
N GLN A 59 3.87 -5.61 9.41
CA GLN A 59 4.11 -6.90 8.76
C GLN A 59 3.22 -7.06 7.52
N MET A 60 1.96 -6.65 7.57
CA MET A 60 1.07 -6.63 6.40
C MET A 60 1.66 -5.78 5.27
N GLN A 61 2.11 -4.58 5.58
CA GLN A 61 2.73 -3.69 4.58
C GLN A 61 3.99 -4.30 3.98
N LYS A 62 4.85 -4.92 4.80
CA LYS A 62 6.04 -5.63 4.30
C LYS A 62 5.69 -6.77 3.36
N LEU A 63 4.68 -7.56 3.70
CA LEU A 63 4.23 -8.66 2.86
C LEU A 63 3.66 -8.14 1.54
N ALA A 64 2.89 -7.05 1.58
CA ALA A 64 2.34 -6.43 0.37
C ALA A 64 3.44 -5.92 -0.56
N LEU A 65 4.42 -5.19 -0.01
CA LEU A 65 5.56 -4.69 -0.79
C LEU A 65 6.41 -5.82 -1.36
N GLY A 66 6.71 -6.83 -0.56
CA GLY A 66 7.48 -7.99 -1.01
C GLY A 66 6.76 -8.75 -2.13
N LYS A 67 5.44 -8.96 -1.98
CA LYS A 67 4.62 -9.63 -3.00
C LYS A 67 4.48 -8.81 -4.27
N LEU A 68 4.37 -7.48 -4.15
CA LEU A 68 4.35 -6.58 -5.29
C LEU A 68 5.67 -6.65 -6.07
N ALA A 69 6.81 -6.57 -5.38
CA ALA A 69 8.13 -6.66 -5.99
C ALA A 69 8.35 -8.01 -6.71
N GLU A 70 7.91 -9.12 -6.07
CA GLU A 70 7.93 -10.45 -6.68
C GLU A 70 7.12 -10.49 -7.98
N LYS A 71 5.86 -10.01 -7.95
CA LYS A 71 4.97 -10.00 -9.13
C LYS A 71 5.50 -9.09 -10.25
N ALA A 72 6.11 -7.98 -9.88
CA ALA A 72 6.72 -7.05 -10.83
C ALA A 72 8.09 -7.51 -11.34
N ASN A 73 8.67 -8.56 -10.77
CA ASN A 73 10.05 -8.99 -11.01
C ASN A 73 11.04 -7.83 -10.82
N MET A 74 10.85 -7.06 -9.75
CA MET A 74 11.65 -5.88 -9.39
C MET A 74 12.21 -6.05 -7.99
N LYS A 75 13.30 -5.35 -7.70
CA LYS A 75 13.78 -5.21 -6.33
C LYS A 75 13.10 -4.00 -5.67
N LEU A 76 13.02 -4.00 -4.34
CA LEU A 76 12.44 -2.85 -3.62
C LEU A 76 13.22 -1.55 -3.84
N GLU A 77 14.53 -1.63 -4.04
CA GLU A 77 15.40 -0.49 -4.34
C GLU A 77 15.17 0.14 -5.73
N ASP A 78 14.48 -0.56 -6.63
CA ASP A 78 14.16 -0.06 -7.97
C ASP A 78 12.94 0.88 -7.97
N PHE A 79 12.20 0.98 -6.85
CA PHE A 79 11.08 1.91 -6.74
C PHE A 79 11.59 3.34 -6.49
N ASN A 80 11.14 4.28 -7.29
CA ASN A 80 11.57 5.68 -7.20
C ASN A 80 10.92 6.43 -6.03
N LEU A 81 9.70 6.07 -5.66
CA LEU A 81 8.91 6.72 -4.63
C LEU A 81 7.82 5.78 -4.13
N VAL A 82 7.52 5.85 -2.84
CA VAL A 82 6.40 5.15 -2.22
C VAL A 82 5.49 6.16 -1.54
N PHE A 83 4.20 6.10 -1.86
CA PHE A 83 3.14 6.74 -1.10
C PHE A 83 2.53 5.70 -0.18
N SER A 84 2.48 5.97 1.09
CA SER A 84 1.88 5.03 2.03
C SER A 84 1.29 5.72 3.25
N GLY A 85 0.30 5.12 3.82
CA GLY A 85 -0.30 5.52 5.08
C GLY A 85 -0.80 4.30 5.84
N ASP A 86 -1.22 4.53 7.05
CA ASP A 86 -1.79 3.52 7.92
C ASP A 86 -2.97 4.09 8.71
N LEU A 87 -3.76 3.22 9.30
CA LEU A 87 -4.94 3.61 10.06
C LEU A 87 -4.69 3.70 11.57
N LEU A 88 -3.73 2.94 12.09
CA LEU A 88 -3.55 2.80 13.52
C LEU A 88 -2.87 4.01 14.16
N ASN A 89 -1.80 4.52 13.57
CA ASN A 89 -0.91 5.48 14.22
C ASN A 89 -0.31 6.53 13.28
N GLN A 90 -1.12 7.13 12.40
CA GLN A 90 -0.72 8.37 11.70
C GLN A 90 0.63 8.26 10.97
N CYS A 91 0.78 7.28 10.08
CA CYS A 91 2.00 6.99 9.34
C CYS A 91 3.15 6.34 10.14
N ILE A 92 2.94 5.96 11.38
CA ILE A 92 3.98 5.27 12.16
C ILE A 92 4.28 3.89 11.57
N GLY A 93 3.24 3.08 11.29
CA GLY A 93 3.37 1.76 10.67
C GLY A 93 4.11 1.84 9.34
N SER A 94 3.69 2.77 8.49
CA SER A 94 4.29 3.04 7.17
C SER A 94 5.75 3.47 7.30
N SER A 95 6.05 4.44 8.15
CA SER A 95 7.41 4.95 8.36
C SER A 95 8.35 3.86 8.88
N PHE A 96 7.91 3.06 9.84
CA PHE A 96 8.70 1.93 10.35
C PHE A 96 8.86 0.79 9.35
N THR A 97 7.91 0.62 8.44
CA THR A 97 8.02 -0.37 7.36
C THR A 97 9.10 0.04 6.37
N LEU A 98 9.12 1.30 5.97
CA LEU A 98 9.93 1.81 4.85
C LEU A 98 11.32 2.31 5.24
N ARG A 99 11.53 2.65 6.53
CA ARG A 99 12.74 3.34 6.99
C ARG A 99 14.08 2.69 6.63
N ASN A 100 14.10 1.37 6.42
CA ASN A 100 15.32 0.63 6.13
C ASN A 100 15.41 0.18 4.65
N LEU A 101 14.48 0.61 3.80
CA LEU A 101 14.43 0.19 2.40
C LEU A 101 15.19 1.12 1.46
N GLY A 102 15.61 2.29 1.94
CA GLY A 102 16.34 3.27 1.12
C GLY A 102 15.50 3.90 0.00
N ILE A 103 14.17 3.76 0.05
CA ILE A 103 13.25 4.28 -0.96
C ILE A 103 12.68 5.62 -0.46
N PRO A 104 12.67 6.69 -1.29
CA PRO A 104 11.95 7.91 -0.97
C PRO A 104 10.49 7.63 -0.64
N HIS A 105 9.97 8.23 0.43
CA HIS A 105 8.67 7.93 0.97
C HIS A 105 7.92 9.20 1.32
N LEU A 106 6.66 9.26 0.93
CA LEU A 106 5.69 10.26 1.36
C LEU A 106 4.60 9.59 2.19
N GLY A 107 4.54 9.94 3.46
CA GLY A 107 3.51 9.49 4.37
C GLY A 107 2.20 10.22 4.11
N LEU A 108 1.12 9.48 3.96
CA LEU A 108 -0.23 10.00 3.76
C LEU A 108 -1.04 9.81 5.04
N TYR A 109 -1.75 10.84 5.43
CA TYR A 109 -2.55 10.82 6.65
C TYR A 109 -4.00 11.24 6.39
N GLY A 110 -4.78 10.34 5.86
CA GLY A 110 -6.18 10.56 5.54
C GLY A 110 -7.09 9.44 6.04
N ALA A 111 -6.62 8.58 6.93
CA ALA A 111 -7.36 7.41 7.37
C ALA A 111 -7.92 6.62 6.16
N CYS A 112 -9.24 6.49 6.02
CA CYS A 112 -9.85 5.77 4.89
C CYS A 112 -9.60 6.45 3.54
N SER A 113 -9.28 7.75 3.49
CA SER A 113 -8.95 8.45 2.24
C SER A 113 -7.52 8.20 1.76
N THR A 114 -6.66 7.60 2.58
CA THR A 114 -5.26 7.28 2.22
C THR A 114 -5.16 6.52 0.90
N MET A 115 -6.08 5.58 0.63
CA MET A 115 -6.11 4.86 -0.63
C MET A 115 -6.31 5.82 -1.82
N ALA A 116 -7.25 6.73 -1.73
CA ALA A 116 -7.50 7.70 -2.81
C ALA A 116 -6.34 8.70 -2.95
N GLU A 117 -5.80 9.17 -1.82
CA GLU A 117 -4.66 10.08 -1.79
C GLU A 117 -3.39 9.46 -2.42
N SER A 118 -3.19 8.15 -2.23
CA SER A 118 -2.03 7.47 -2.81
C SER A 118 -2.11 7.28 -4.34
N LEU A 119 -3.31 7.46 -4.92
CA LEU A 119 -3.54 7.36 -6.36
C LEU A 119 -3.53 8.71 -7.08
N LEU A 120 -3.49 9.82 -6.33
CA LEU A 120 -3.43 11.18 -6.89
C LEU A 120 -2.00 11.59 -7.24
#